data_2cfa2152b635848487430b11f81525ea
#
_entry.id   2cfa2152b635848487430b11f81525ea
#
_cell.length_a   1.000
_cell.length_b   1.000
_cell.length_c   1.000
_cell.angle_alpha   90.00
_cell.angle_beta   90.00
_cell.angle_gamma   90.00
#
_symmetry.space_group_name_H-M   'P 1'
#
loop_
_entity.id
_entity.type
_entity.pdbx_description
1 polymer ?
#
loop_
_entity_poly.entity_id
_entity_poly.type
_entity_poly.pdbx_seq_one_letter_code
_entity_poly.pdbx_strand_id
1 'polypeptide(L)'
;MLDDYPETLMNIEWHNPSFTPGNSDFDIPEYSSRASMYGVGGIPHTQWNGVQETVGGYANGNWQAFIGTFTALYNSMVGEETPYEISINGYAGSEVSYDVMISMDADMSNSNQKVDIFVVEDNIWSYWTGASQYHNARNVARDWLMTQDLTISTAGESETFSGTFDMDEDWNADSIKIIAIVQNYVSKQVYQVTAVNINDMNPDIDDDGILNGEDNCIDIFNPGQEDYDNDLIGDACDPCDNLVYILGNLNGDTDENGIPVIDIMDVLSLVDFLIFDDSYECQDPILNINGDEFVNVVDVIALVQSILNGDN
;
A
#
# COMPACT_ATOMS: atom_id res chain seq x y z
N MET A 1 -9.79 24.79 -1.63
CA MET A 1 -9.90 24.32 -3.04
C MET A 1 -9.77 22.79 -3.14
N LEU A 2 -8.72 22.17 -2.61
CA LEU A 2 -8.63 20.70 -2.67
C LEU A 2 -9.86 20.01 -2.05
N ASP A 3 -10.31 20.50 -0.89
CA ASP A 3 -11.50 19.96 -0.23
C ASP A 3 -12.83 20.35 -0.93
N ASP A 4 -12.82 21.38 -1.78
CA ASP A 4 -13.99 21.82 -2.55
C ASP A 4 -14.12 21.08 -3.89
N TYR A 5 -13.02 20.56 -4.42
CA TYR A 5 -12.93 19.91 -5.74
C TYR A 5 -12.11 18.61 -5.67
N PRO A 6 -12.44 17.66 -4.76
CA PRO A 6 -11.62 16.48 -4.50
C PRO A 6 -11.48 15.54 -5.70
N GLU A 7 -12.50 15.51 -6.59
CA GLU A 7 -12.52 14.61 -7.75
C GLU A 7 -11.83 15.18 -8.99
N THR A 8 -11.54 16.49 -9.00
CA THR A 8 -11.08 17.19 -10.22
C THR A 8 -9.85 18.07 -10.00
N LEU A 9 -9.37 18.18 -8.76
CA LEU A 9 -8.18 18.94 -8.40
C LEU A 9 -7.25 18.12 -7.53
N MET A 10 -6.08 17.80 -8.07
CA MET A 10 -4.99 17.13 -7.36
C MET A 10 -3.77 18.03 -7.28
N ASN A 11 -3.06 18.02 -6.16
CA ASN A 11 -1.76 18.68 -6.03
C ASN A 11 -0.67 17.70 -5.64
N ILE A 12 0.58 18.05 -5.93
CA ILE A 12 1.77 17.49 -5.29
C ILE A 12 2.56 18.66 -4.72
N GLU A 13 2.77 18.66 -3.42
CA GLU A 13 3.54 19.68 -2.72
C GLU A 13 5.02 19.28 -2.66
N TRP A 14 5.89 20.14 -3.20
CA TRP A 14 7.33 19.94 -3.26
C TRP A 14 8.04 20.92 -2.35
N HIS A 15 8.84 20.44 -1.41
CA HIS A 15 9.61 21.27 -0.51
C HIS A 15 11.02 21.53 -1.05
N ASN A 16 11.45 22.79 -0.97
CA ASN A 16 12.79 23.18 -1.39
C ASN A 16 13.78 23.02 -0.23
N PRO A 17 14.79 22.13 -0.34
CA PRO A 17 15.75 21.85 0.72
C PRO A 17 16.46 23.09 1.29
N SER A 18 16.60 24.14 0.48
CA SER A 18 17.27 25.37 0.93
C SER A 18 16.42 26.26 1.83
N PHE A 19 15.11 26.01 1.93
CA PHE A 19 14.15 26.86 2.64
C PHE A 19 13.32 26.15 3.70
N THR A 20 13.61 24.91 3.99
CA THR A 20 12.96 24.09 5.02
C THR A 20 13.90 23.74 6.19
N PRO A 21 14.58 24.70 6.84
CA PRO A 21 15.42 24.40 8.00
C PRO A 21 14.54 23.87 9.12
N GLY A 22 14.71 22.60 9.47
CA GLY A 22 13.94 21.90 10.50
C GLY A 22 12.82 21.00 9.99
N ASN A 23 12.57 20.96 8.66
CA ASN A 23 11.66 20.03 8.01
C ASN A 23 12.40 19.26 6.91
N SER A 24 13.60 18.77 7.21
CA SER A 24 14.40 17.92 6.30
C SER A 24 13.66 16.67 5.85
N ASP A 25 12.66 16.26 6.64
CA ASP A 25 11.82 15.09 6.40
C ASP A 25 10.92 15.23 5.15
N PHE A 26 10.81 16.43 4.57
CA PHE A 26 10.04 16.69 3.35
C PHE A 26 10.92 16.87 2.12
N ASP A 27 12.23 16.78 2.28
CA ASP A 27 13.17 16.97 1.18
C ASP A 27 13.37 15.65 0.44
N ILE A 28 13.16 15.64 -0.87
CA ILE A 28 13.48 14.50 -1.72
C ILE A 28 14.53 14.90 -2.75
N PRO A 29 15.44 13.97 -3.13
CA PRO A 29 16.53 14.24 -4.08
C PRO A 29 16.05 14.78 -5.42
N GLU A 30 14.88 14.35 -5.87
CA GLU A 30 14.27 14.63 -7.16
C GLU A 30 13.71 16.06 -7.28
N TYR A 31 13.57 16.80 -6.19
CA TYR A 31 13.09 18.19 -6.20
C TYR A 31 13.80 19.03 -7.27
N SER A 32 15.13 18.96 -7.32
CA SER A 32 15.92 19.77 -8.26
C SER A 32 15.62 19.44 -9.71
N SER A 33 15.36 18.17 -10.03
CA SER A 33 14.98 17.74 -11.38
C SER A 33 13.61 18.28 -11.77
N ARG A 34 12.62 18.16 -10.88
CA ARG A 34 11.26 18.65 -11.12
C ARG A 34 11.20 20.17 -11.20
N ALA A 35 11.90 20.86 -10.31
CA ALA A 35 12.02 22.33 -10.33
C ALA A 35 12.68 22.83 -11.61
N SER A 36 13.74 22.17 -12.08
CA SER A 36 14.41 22.50 -13.35
C SER A 36 13.51 22.27 -14.56
N MET A 37 12.71 21.21 -14.56
CA MET A 37 11.76 20.89 -15.62
C MET A 37 10.80 22.06 -15.89
N TYR A 38 10.33 22.73 -14.83
CA TYR A 38 9.40 23.85 -14.92
C TYR A 38 10.08 25.23 -14.83
N GLY A 39 11.41 25.27 -14.72
CA GLY A 39 12.14 26.53 -14.64
C GLY A 39 11.85 27.34 -13.37
N VAL A 40 11.63 26.65 -12.24
CA VAL A 40 11.30 27.29 -10.95
C VAL A 40 12.42 28.22 -10.52
N GLY A 41 12.21 29.52 -10.66
CA GLY A 41 13.18 30.58 -10.32
C GLY A 41 12.93 31.24 -8.95
N GLY A 42 11.86 30.89 -8.29
CA GLY A 42 11.47 31.45 -6.98
C GLY A 42 10.29 30.72 -6.38
N ILE A 43 10.12 30.82 -5.07
CA ILE A 43 9.02 30.20 -4.32
C ILE A 43 8.21 31.24 -3.54
N PRO A 44 6.91 31.00 -3.28
CA PRO A 44 6.11 29.87 -3.77
C PRO A 44 5.91 29.91 -5.28
N HIS A 45 5.85 28.71 -5.88
CA HIS A 45 5.64 28.54 -7.31
C HIS A 45 4.63 27.40 -7.51
N THR A 46 3.57 27.64 -8.28
CA THR A 46 2.54 26.66 -8.58
C THR A 46 2.46 26.45 -10.07
N GLN A 47 2.49 25.18 -10.51
CA GLN A 47 2.26 24.76 -11.89
C GLN A 47 0.85 24.17 -12.03
N TRP A 48 0.13 24.60 -13.07
CA TRP A 48 -1.22 24.15 -13.38
C TRP A 48 -1.20 23.37 -14.69
N ASN A 49 -1.59 22.11 -14.64
CA ASN A 49 -1.51 21.16 -15.76
C ASN A 49 -0.18 21.23 -16.54
N GLY A 50 0.91 21.64 -15.87
CA GLY A 50 2.24 21.78 -16.44
C GLY A 50 2.46 22.96 -17.40
N VAL A 51 1.42 23.72 -17.78
CA VAL A 51 1.45 24.73 -18.85
C VAL A 51 1.17 26.16 -18.37
N GLN A 52 0.61 26.35 -17.21
CA GLN A 52 0.41 27.66 -16.61
C GLN A 52 1.08 27.73 -15.24
N GLU A 53 1.53 28.90 -14.84
CA GLU A 53 2.22 29.08 -13.56
C GLU A 53 1.69 30.27 -12.78
N THR A 54 1.85 30.20 -11.47
CA THR A 54 1.68 31.32 -10.56
C THR A 54 2.91 31.40 -9.66
N VAL A 55 3.62 32.53 -9.68
CA VAL A 55 4.85 32.71 -8.92
C VAL A 55 4.69 33.84 -7.91
N GLY A 56 5.21 33.59 -6.70
CA GLY A 56 5.19 34.54 -5.61
C GLY A 56 3.93 34.46 -4.74
N GLY A 57 3.95 35.18 -3.64
CA GLY A 57 2.89 35.29 -2.66
C GLY A 57 2.43 36.73 -2.47
N TYR A 58 1.27 36.94 -1.89
CA TYR A 58 0.80 38.26 -1.51
C TYR A 58 1.42 38.70 -0.16
N ALA A 59 1.91 39.94 -0.14
CA ALA A 59 2.37 40.53 1.10
C ALA A 59 1.22 40.61 2.13
N ASN A 60 1.56 40.46 3.40
CA ASN A 60 0.65 40.57 4.54
C ASN A 60 -0.47 39.52 4.61
N GLY A 61 -0.24 38.33 4.06
CA GLY A 61 -1.17 37.20 4.23
C GLY A 61 -2.51 37.35 3.49
N ASN A 62 -2.59 38.18 2.46
CA ASN A 62 -3.81 38.29 1.65
C ASN A 62 -3.99 37.10 0.71
N TRP A 63 -4.09 35.88 1.28
CA TRP A 63 -4.26 34.62 0.58
C TRP A 63 -5.61 34.54 -0.18
N GLN A 64 -6.62 35.32 0.24
CA GLN A 64 -7.92 35.34 -0.42
C GLN A 64 -7.84 35.83 -1.89
N ALA A 65 -6.89 36.72 -2.19
CA ALA A 65 -6.66 37.15 -3.56
C ALA A 65 -6.12 36.00 -4.43
N PHE A 66 -5.35 35.07 -3.85
CA PHE A 66 -4.91 33.86 -4.54
C PHE A 66 -6.05 32.91 -4.86
N ILE A 67 -7.01 32.72 -3.95
CA ILE A 67 -8.18 31.88 -4.21
C ILE A 67 -8.87 32.29 -5.50
N GLY A 68 -9.08 33.60 -5.72
CA GLY A 68 -9.70 34.08 -6.93
C GLY A 68 -8.89 33.76 -8.20
N THR A 69 -7.57 33.90 -8.13
CA THR A 69 -6.66 33.55 -9.24
C THR A 69 -6.66 32.04 -9.50
N PHE A 70 -6.54 31.24 -8.45
CA PHE A 70 -6.51 29.78 -8.54
C PHE A 70 -7.85 29.21 -9.03
N THR A 71 -8.96 29.76 -8.56
CA THR A 71 -10.30 29.38 -9.05
C THR A 71 -10.47 29.70 -10.52
N ALA A 72 -9.94 30.84 -11.00
CA ALA A 72 -9.99 31.20 -12.42
C ALA A 72 -9.15 30.24 -13.27
N LEU A 73 -7.95 29.88 -12.82
CA LEU A 73 -7.11 28.89 -13.50
C LEU A 73 -7.77 27.52 -13.52
N TYR A 74 -8.27 27.03 -12.38
CA TYR A 74 -9.01 25.78 -12.29
C TYR A 74 -10.18 25.75 -13.27
N ASN A 75 -11.05 26.77 -13.27
CA ASN A 75 -12.20 26.86 -14.16
C ASN A 75 -11.83 26.92 -15.65
N SER A 76 -10.60 27.33 -15.97
CA SER A 76 -10.13 27.35 -17.36
C SER A 76 -9.61 26.00 -17.86
N MET A 77 -9.43 25.03 -16.95
CA MET A 77 -8.81 23.73 -17.26
C MET A 77 -9.71 22.56 -16.93
N VAL A 78 -10.61 22.69 -15.95
CA VAL A 78 -11.51 21.61 -15.56
C VAL A 78 -12.45 21.24 -16.71
N GLY A 79 -12.59 19.93 -16.95
CA GLY A 79 -13.44 19.41 -18.03
C GLY A 79 -12.79 19.40 -19.41
N GLU A 80 -11.48 19.67 -19.52
CA GLU A 80 -10.74 19.35 -20.75
C GLU A 80 -10.75 17.82 -20.92
N GLU A 81 -11.16 17.35 -22.10
CA GLU A 81 -11.19 15.93 -22.42
C GLU A 81 -9.76 15.41 -22.64
N THR A 82 -9.50 14.21 -22.16
CA THR A 82 -8.25 13.48 -22.33
C THR A 82 -8.56 12.08 -22.89
N PRO A 83 -7.73 11.52 -23.78
CA PRO A 83 -7.91 10.15 -24.24
C PRO A 83 -7.39 9.10 -23.25
N TYR A 84 -6.83 9.51 -22.13
CA TYR A 84 -6.19 8.61 -21.16
C TYR A 84 -7.07 8.36 -19.96
N GLU A 85 -7.18 7.09 -19.57
CA GLU A 85 -7.65 6.66 -18.25
C GLU A 85 -6.48 6.06 -17.49
N ILE A 86 -6.45 6.28 -16.17
CA ILE A 86 -5.44 5.74 -15.27
C ILE A 86 -6.13 4.94 -14.18
N SER A 87 -5.78 3.68 -14.03
CA SER A 87 -6.12 2.88 -12.85
C SER A 87 -4.86 2.51 -12.08
N ILE A 88 -4.96 2.49 -10.77
CA ILE A 88 -3.87 2.14 -9.86
C ILE A 88 -4.40 1.03 -8.96
N ASN A 89 -3.74 -0.12 -8.99
CA ASN A 89 -4.00 -1.27 -8.14
C ASN A 89 -2.70 -1.67 -7.43
N GLY A 90 -2.79 -2.53 -6.45
CA GLY A 90 -1.63 -2.99 -5.74
C GLY A 90 -1.96 -3.54 -4.36
N TYR A 91 -0.95 -3.74 -3.57
CA TYR A 91 -1.08 -4.28 -2.22
C TYR A 91 -0.16 -3.54 -1.25
N ALA A 92 -0.70 -3.15 -0.10
CA ALA A 92 0.03 -2.48 0.97
C ALA A 92 0.36 -3.47 2.09
N GLY A 93 1.50 -4.15 1.99
CA GLY A 93 2.07 -5.04 3.00
C GLY A 93 3.31 -4.46 3.66
N SER A 94 4.27 -5.33 4.00
CA SER A 94 5.61 -4.91 4.49
C SER A 94 6.39 -4.13 3.43
N GLU A 95 6.17 -4.44 2.17
CA GLU A 95 6.54 -3.69 0.99
C GLU A 95 5.25 -3.35 0.25
N VAL A 96 5.15 -2.16 -0.29
CA VAL A 96 3.99 -1.76 -1.11
C VAL A 96 4.27 -2.11 -2.56
N SER A 97 3.43 -2.93 -3.17
CA SER A 97 3.45 -3.20 -4.62
C SER A 97 2.37 -2.39 -5.32
N TYR A 98 2.63 -2.00 -6.58
CA TYR A 98 1.66 -1.27 -7.38
C TYR A 98 1.73 -1.64 -8.86
N ASP A 99 0.56 -1.56 -9.50
CA ASP A 99 0.36 -1.63 -10.94
C ASP A 99 -0.42 -0.38 -11.38
N VAL A 100 0.21 0.45 -12.20
CA VAL A 100 -0.42 1.61 -12.84
C VAL A 100 -0.72 1.26 -14.28
N MET A 101 -1.99 1.09 -14.61
CA MET A 101 -2.43 0.83 -15.98
C MET A 101 -2.94 2.13 -16.61
N ILE A 102 -2.37 2.46 -17.75
CA ILE A 102 -2.84 3.55 -18.62
C ILE A 102 -3.58 2.92 -19.80
N SER A 103 -4.81 3.32 -20.04
CA SER A 103 -5.60 2.92 -21.20
C SER A 103 -6.04 4.13 -22.01
N MET A 104 -6.40 3.91 -23.29
CA MET A 104 -6.83 4.94 -24.22
C MET A 104 -8.23 4.66 -24.74
N ASP A 105 -9.11 5.67 -24.69
CA ASP A 105 -10.46 5.63 -25.25
C ASP A 105 -10.57 6.32 -26.65
N ALA A 106 -9.55 7.10 -27.02
CA ALA A 106 -9.46 7.75 -28.32
C ALA A 106 -8.02 7.76 -28.86
N ASP A 107 -7.87 7.85 -30.18
CA ASP A 107 -6.56 7.95 -30.84
C ASP A 107 -5.88 9.29 -30.51
N MET A 108 -4.62 9.24 -30.12
CA MET A 108 -3.78 10.42 -29.95
C MET A 108 -2.36 10.13 -30.42
N SER A 109 -1.80 11.03 -31.24
CA SER A 109 -0.41 10.88 -31.64
C SER A 109 0.50 10.99 -30.43
N ASN A 110 1.17 9.90 -30.08
CA ASN A 110 2.11 9.85 -28.96
C ASN A 110 3.47 10.41 -29.41
N SER A 111 3.87 11.53 -28.82
CA SER A 111 5.23 12.04 -28.96
C SER A 111 5.66 12.67 -27.65
N ASN A 112 6.62 12.03 -26.96
CA ASN A 112 7.19 12.49 -25.68
C ASN A 112 6.24 12.42 -24.48
N GLN A 113 5.14 11.67 -24.55
CA GLN A 113 4.35 11.35 -23.38
C GLN A 113 5.10 10.38 -22.47
N LYS A 114 5.07 10.68 -21.19
CA LYS A 114 5.63 9.83 -20.14
C LYS A 114 4.62 9.65 -19.03
N VAL A 115 4.79 8.56 -18.31
CA VAL A 115 4.13 8.31 -17.03
C VAL A 115 5.09 8.63 -15.91
N ASP A 116 4.70 9.52 -15.02
CA ASP A 116 5.38 9.77 -13.73
C ASP A 116 4.56 9.15 -12.62
N ILE A 117 5.21 8.43 -11.71
CA ILE A 117 4.58 7.80 -10.54
C ILE A 117 5.27 8.32 -9.28
N PHE A 118 4.47 8.80 -8.32
CA PHE A 118 4.94 9.40 -7.08
C PHE A 118 4.28 8.75 -5.87
N VAL A 119 5.02 8.68 -4.77
CA VAL A 119 4.47 8.51 -3.42
C VAL A 119 4.30 9.88 -2.79
N VAL A 120 3.14 10.13 -2.23
CA VAL A 120 2.85 11.35 -1.48
C VAL A 120 2.22 11.02 -0.14
N GLU A 121 2.42 11.89 0.84
CA GLU A 121 1.74 11.83 2.12
C GLU A 121 0.83 13.03 2.29
N ASP A 122 -0.43 12.79 2.62
CA ASP A 122 -1.43 13.84 2.82
C ASP A 122 -1.62 14.20 4.30
N ASN A 123 -2.16 15.39 4.55
CA ASN A 123 -2.56 15.87 5.88
C ASN A 123 -1.46 15.91 6.94
N ILE A 124 -0.22 16.29 6.57
CA ILE A 124 0.89 16.41 7.51
C ILE A 124 0.77 17.74 8.26
N TRP A 125 0.54 17.68 9.59
CA TRP A 125 0.51 18.87 10.43
C TRP A 125 1.92 19.36 10.72
N SER A 126 2.36 20.39 10.01
CA SER A 126 3.72 20.91 10.10
C SER A 126 3.80 22.41 10.35
N TYR A 127 4.93 22.87 10.93
CA TYR A 127 5.19 24.28 11.13
C TYR A 127 5.89 24.89 9.93
N TRP A 128 5.22 25.81 9.27
CA TRP A 128 5.80 26.52 8.14
C TRP A 128 6.55 27.77 8.60
N THR A 129 7.87 27.73 8.57
CA THR A 129 8.74 28.82 9.02
C THR A 129 8.52 30.12 8.26
N GLY A 130 8.30 30.04 6.94
CA GLY A 130 8.07 31.20 6.08
C GLY A 130 6.80 31.99 6.41
N ALA A 131 5.76 31.33 6.93
CA ALA A 131 4.52 31.96 7.38
C ALA A 131 4.42 32.10 8.89
N SER A 132 5.37 31.53 9.65
CA SER A 132 5.38 31.49 11.12
C SER A 132 4.10 30.89 11.71
N GLN A 133 3.56 29.86 11.09
CA GLN A 133 2.34 29.17 11.52
C GLN A 133 2.34 27.69 11.18
N TYR A 134 1.52 26.93 11.90
CA TYR A 134 1.21 25.55 11.54
C TYR A 134 0.18 25.50 10.39
N HIS A 135 0.31 24.51 9.55
CA HIS A 135 -0.64 24.22 8.47
C HIS A 135 -0.68 22.71 8.20
N ASN A 136 -1.71 22.27 7.51
CA ASN A 136 -1.74 20.96 6.89
C ASN A 136 -1.04 21.02 5.53
N ALA A 137 0.09 20.34 5.41
CA ALA A 137 0.71 20.07 4.14
C ALA A 137 -0.08 18.96 3.43
N ARG A 138 -0.36 19.13 2.14
CA ARG A 138 -1.28 18.29 1.39
C ARG A 138 -0.54 17.61 0.24
N ASN A 139 -0.61 16.26 0.21
CA ASN A 139 0.03 15.43 -0.80
C ASN A 139 1.51 15.82 -0.99
N VAL A 140 2.27 15.83 0.10
CA VAL A 140 3.72 16.12 0.09
C VAL A 140 4.45 15.01 -0.62
N ALA A 141 5.26 15.33 -1.62
CA ALA A 141 6.09 14.35 -2.32
C ALA A 141 7.05 13.66 -1.34
N ARG A 142 6.99 12.34 -1.29
CA ARG A 142 7.85 11.48 -0.47
C ARG A 142 8.86 10.73 -1.33
N ASP A 143 8.44 10.30 -2.53
CA ASP A 143 9.32 9.64 -3.49
C ASP A 143 8.82 9.87 -4.93
N TRP A 144 9.73 9.83 -5.88
CA TRP A 144 9.45 9.77 -7.30
C TRP A 144 9.87 8.41 -7.83
N LEU A 145 8.95 7.45 -7.79
CA LEU A 145 9.20 6.04 -8.04
C LEU A 145 9.64 5.75 -9.47
N MET A 146 9.03 6.42 -10.46
CA MET A 146 9.20 6.06 -11.86
C MET A 146 8.96 7.24 -12.79
N THR A 147 9.71 7.27 -13.90
CA THR A 147 9.41 8.01 -15.12
C THR A 147 9.68 7.09 -16.30
N GLN A 148 8.67 6.75 -17.07
CA GLN A 148 8.76 5.87 -18.24
C GLN A 148 8.11 6.50 -19.47
N ASP A 149 8.61 6.13 -20.65
CA ASP A 149 7.96 6.50 -21.93
C ASP A 149 6.64 5.74 -22.05
N LEU A 150 5.55 6.46 -22.38
CA LEU A 150 4.27 5.86 -22.71
C LEU A 150 4.26 5.57 -24.20
N THR A 151 3.97 4.33 -24.62
CA THR A 151 4.11 3.88 -26.02
C THR A 151 2.79 3.77 -26.77
N ILE A 152 1.67 3.69 -26.06
CA ILE A 152 0.32 3.58 -26.65
C ILE A 152 -0.12 4.86 -27.33
N SER A 153 -0.90 4.72 -28.41
CA SER A 153 -1.35 5.85 -29.24
C SER A 153 -2.74 5.67 -29.87
N THR A 154 -3.35 4.52 -29.72
CA THR A 154 -4.59 4.13 -30.38
C THR A 154 -5.65 3.73 -29.36
N ALA A 155 -6.91 4.07 -29.63
CA ALA A 155 -8.05 3.65 -28.80
C ALA A 155 -8.07 2.14 -28.56
N GLY A 156 -8.29 1.73 -27.32
CA GLY A 156 -8.31 0.33 -26.87
C GLY A 156 -6.93 -0.23 -26.52
N GLU A 157 -5.83 0.50 -26.75
CA GLU A 157 -4.51 0.11 -26.24
C GLU A 157 -4.40 0.41 -24.74
N SER A 158 -3.61 -0.42 -24.05
CA SER A 158 -3.24 -0.20 -22.63
C SER A 158 -1.78 -0.58 -22.40
N GLU A 159 -1.16 0.06 -21.40
CA GLU A 159 0.21 -0.21 -20.95
C GLU A 159 0.24 -0.16 -19.43
N THR A 160 0.93 -1.13 -18.80
CA THR A 160 1.02 -1.23 -17.33
C THR A 160 2.45 -1.00 -16.86
N PHE A 161 2.58 -0.26 -15.78
CA PHE A 161 3.84 0.10 -15.13
C PHE A 161 3.80 -0.41 -13.69
N SER A 162 4.57 -1.45 -13.41
CA SER A 162 4.61 -2.14 -12.12
C SER A 162 5.86 -1.79 -11.33
N GLY A 163 5.75 -1.78 -10.01
CA GLY A 163 6.89 -1.57 -9.12
C GLY A 163 6.54 -1.83 -7.66
N THR A 164 7.56 -1.65 -6.81
CA THR A 164 7.42 -1.73 -5.36
C THR A 164 8.16 -0.58 -4.70
N PHE A 165 7.81 -0.26 -3.45
CA PHE A 165 8.56 0.64 -2.59
C PHE A 165 8.40 0.24 -1.12
N ASP A 166 9.43 0.54 -0.33
CA ASP A 166 9.39 0.34 1.11
C ASP A 166 8.71 1.53 1.79
N MET A 167 7.87 1.26 2.77
CA MET A 167 7.31 2.30 3.64
C MET A 167 8.37 2.79 4.62
N ASP A 168 8.57 4.09 4.68
CA ASP A 168 9.38 4.70 5.72
C ASP A 168 8.63 4.65 7.07
N GLU A 169 9.34 4.31 8.15
CA GLU A 169 8.76 4.18 9.50
C GLU A 169 8.15 5.47 10.06
N ASP A 170 8.58 6.62 9.51
CA ASP A 170 8.08 7.93 9.91
C ASP A 170 6.84 8.38 9.11
N TRP A 171 6.42 7.61 8.09
CA TRP A 171 5.23 7.95 7.30
C TRP A 171 3.95 7.40 7.92
N ASN A 172 2.88 8.18 7.81
CA ASN A 172 1.56 7.70 8.22
C ASN A 172 0.88 6.92 7.08
N ALA A 173 0.83 5.58 7.22
CA ALA A 173 0.28 4.68 6.21
C ALA A 173 -1.15 5.07 5.76
N ASP A 174 -2.00 5.52 6.66
CA ASP A 174 -3.38 5.95 6.32
C ASP A 174 -3.43 7.19 5.43
N SER A 175 -2.31 7.92 5.32
CA SER A 175 -2.18 9.16 4.55
C SER A 175 -1.33 9.02 3.29
N ILE A 176 -0.78 7.82 3.04
CA ILE A 176 0.04 7.58 1.85
C ILE A 176 -0.83 7.33 0.64
N LYS A 177 -0.47 7.99 -0.46
CA LYS A 177 -1.11 7.82 -1.76
C LYS A 177 -0.07 7.59 -2.84
N ILE A 178 -0.44 6.82 -3.85
CA ILE A 178 0.26 6.79 -5.13
C ILE A 178 -0.45 7.75 -6.06
N ILE A 179 0.33 8.61 -6.73
CA ILE A 179 -0.15 9.52 -7.79
C ILE A 179 0.53 9.14 -9.09
N ALA A 180 -0.26 8.88 -10.12
CA ALA A 180 0.22 8.65 -11.47
C ALA A 180 -0.22 9.79 -12.39
N ILE A 181 0.70 10.26 -13.25
CA ILE A 181 0.51 11.39 -14.16
C ILE A 181 0.92 10.99 -15.57
N VAL A 182 0.05 11.22 -16.55
CA VAL A 182 0.43 11.20 -17.97
C VAL A 182 0.76 12.63 -18.41
N GLN A 183 2.03 12.87 -18.80
CA GLN A 183 2.54 14.18 -19.13
C GLN A 183 3.39 14.19 -20.40
N ASN A 184 3.25 15.21 -21.23
CA ASN A 184 4.18 15.44 -22.34
C ASN A 184 5.43 16.18 -21.87
N TYR A 185 6.59 15.58 -22.03
CA TYR A 185 7.86 16.11 -21.50
C TYR A 185 8.46 17.29 -22.31
N VAL A 186 7.92 17.56 -23.50
CA VAL A 186 8.33 18.73 -24.31
C VAL A 186 7.43 19.93 -24.04
N SER A 187 6.11 19.77 -24.18
CA SER A 187 5.15 20.85 -23.93
C SER A 187 4.88 21.09 -22.45
N LYS A 188 5.18 20.12 -21.60
CA LYS A 188 4.85 20.05 -20.16
C LYS A 188 3.37 19.81 -19.85
N GLN A 189 2.51 19.72 -20.85
CA GLN A 189 1.08 19.45 -20.67
C GLN A 189 0.87 18.17 -19.88
N VAL A 190 0.15 18.26 -18.77
CA VAL A 190 -0.43 17.11 -18.07
C VAL A 190 -1.76 16.81 -18.74
N TYR A 191 -1.96 15.56 -19.16
CA TYR A 191 -3.17 15.08 -19.80
C TYR A 191 -4.13 14.43 -18.81
N GLN A 192 -3.59 13.63 -17.90
CA GLN A 192 -4.38 12.91 -16.91
C GLN A 192 -3.59 12.74 -15.62
N VAL A 193 -4.30 12.68 -14.50
CA VAL A 193 -3.77 12.37 -13.17
C VAL A 193 -4.77 11.55 -12.40
N THR A 194 -4.29 10.56 -11.68
CA THR A 194 -5.08 9.76 -10.73
C THR A 194 -4.29 9.57 -9.45
N ALA A 195 -4.99 9.53 -8.33
CA ALA A 195 -4.40 9.22 -7.03
C ALA A 195 -5.26 8.17 -6.31
N VAL A 196 -4.61 7.26 -5.63
CA VAL A 196 -5.26 6.27 -4.79
C VAL A 196 -4.53 6.19 -3.45
N ASN A 197 -5.27 6.05 -2.35
CA ASN A 197 -4.66 5.68 -1.07
C ASN A 197 -4.19 4.24 -1.16
N ILE A 198 -3.01 3.93 -0.58
CA ILE A 198 -2.47 2.58 -0.67
C ILE A 198 -3.40 1.51 -0.06
N ASN A 199 -4.18 1.88 0.95
CA ASN A 199 -5.16 1.00 1.58
C ASN A 199 -6.40 0.73 0.71
N ASP A 200 -6.60 1.52 -0.37
CA ASP A 200 -7.74 1.41 -1.29
C ASP A 200 -7.36 0.78 -2.64
N MET A 201 -6.09 0.35 -2.81
CA MET A 201 -5.60 -0.14 -4.11
C MET A 201 -6.19 -1.48 -4.51
N ASN A 202 -6.31 -2.40 -3.57
CA ASN A 202 -7.02 -3.67 -3.75
C ASN A 202 -7.70 -4.05 -2.44
N PRO A 203 -8.99 -3.75 -2.31
CA PRO A 203 -9.72 -4.04 -1.08
C PRO A 203 -10.08 -5.53 -0.91
N ASP A 204 -9.92 -6.37 -1.96
CA ASP A 204 -10.26 -7.80 -2.00
C ASP A 204 -9.23 -8.50 -2.93
N ILE A 205 -8.16 -9.07 -2.33
CA ILE A 205 -6.99 -9.55 -3.09
C ILE A 205 -7.26 -10.84 -3.84
N ASP A 206 -8.03 -11.74 -3.25
CA ASP A 206 -8.31 -13.07 -3.81
C ASP A 206 -9.65 -13.16 -4.54
N ASP A 207 -10.39 -12.04 -4.61
CA ASP A 207 -11.69 -11.88 -5.29
C ASP A 207 -12.78 -12.82 -4.71
N ASP A 208 -12.74 -13.13 -3.43
CA ASP A 208 -13.72 -14.01 -2.78
C ASP A 208 -15.00 -13.27 -2.32
N GLY A 209 -14.98 -11.94 -2.37
CA GLY A 209 -16.08 -11.05 -2.00
C GLY A 209 -16.01 -10.55 -0.56
N ILE A 210 -14.96 -10.89 0.17
CA ILE A 210 -14.67 -10.37 1.52
C ILE A 210 -13.54 -9.35 1.40
N LEU A 211 -13.69 -8.19 2.01
CA LEU A 211 -12.63 -7.17 1.98
C LEU A 211 -11.46 -7.59 2.85
N ASN A 212 -10.22 -7.32 2.42
CA ASN A 212 -8.99 -7.68 3.13
C ASN A 212 -8.98 -7.34 4.63
N GLY A 213 -9.70 -6.30 5.05
CA GLY A 213 -9.79 -5.89 6.46
C GLY A 213 -10.79 -6.72 7.28
N GLU A 214 -11.61 -7.52 6.63
CA GLU A 214 -12.62 -8.41 7.22
C GLU A 214 -12.34 -9.88 6.90
N ASP A 215 -11.34 -10.14 6.03
CA ASP A 215 -10.96 -11.44 5.52
C ASP A 215 -9.94 -12.12 6.44
N ASN A 216 -10.27 -13.35 6.84
CA ASN A 216 -9.42 -14.17 7.69
C ASN A 216 -8.39 -15.00 6.90
N CYS A 217 -8.41 -14.95 5.54
CA CYS A 217 -7.41 -15.56 4.64
C CYS A 217 -7.15 -14.69 3.40
N ILE A 218 -6.60 -13.51 3.58
CA ILE A 218 -6.47 -12.42 2.61
C ILE A 218 -6.03 -12.83 1.18
N ASP A 219 -5.21 -13.87 1.04
CA ASP A 219 -4.62 -14.32 -0.24
C ASP A 219 -5.24 -15.63 -0.74
N ILE A 220 -6.23 -16.20 -0.05
CA ILE A 220 -6.80 -17.53 -0.37
C ILE A 220 -8.33 -17.46 -0.38
N PHE A 221 -8.91 -17.61 -1.57
CA PHE A 221 -10.35 -17.61 -1.81
C PHE A 221 -11.13 -18.48 -0.82
N ASN A 222 -11.80 -17.87 0.16
CA ASN A 222 -12.58 -18.55 1.21
C ASN A 222 -13.85 -17.76 1.62
N PRO A 223 -14.79 -17.52 0.71
CA PRO A 223 -15.95 -16.65 0.93
C PRO A 223 -16.87 -17.11 2.08
N GLY A 224 -16.65 -18.26 2.64
CA GLY A 224 -17.37 -18.77 3.81
C GLY A 224 -16.79 -18.35 5.14
N GLN A 225 -15.53 -17.89 5.14
CA GLN A 225 -14.80 -17.39 6.30
C GLN A 225 -14.83 -18.37 7.50
N GLU A 226 -14.75 -19.69 7.21
CA GLU A 226 -14.67 -20.72 8.22
C GLU A 226 -13.40 -20.53 9.07
N ASP A 227 -13.55 -20.60 10.38
CA ASP A 227 -12.50 -20.46 11.39
C ASP A 227 -12.93 -21.32 12.59
N TYR A 228 -12.46 -22.56 12.59
CA TYR A 228 -12.94 -23.61 13.51
C TYR A 228 -12.47 -23.39 14.94
N ASP A 229 -11.27 -22.88 15.14
CA ASP A 229 -10.70 -22.67 16.48
C ASP A 229 -10.87 -21.25 17.02
N ASN A 230 -11.36 -20.33 16.18
CA ASN A 230 -11.66 -18.93 16.47
C ASN A 230 -10.44 -18.11 16.87
N ASP A 231 -9.31 -18.33 16.20
CA ASP A 231 -8.08 -17.56 16.40
C ASP A 231 -7.95 -16.36 15.45
N LEU A 232 -8.91 -16.16 14.52
CA LEU A 232 -9.01 -15.13 13.50
C LEU A 232 -8.18 -15.39 12.23
N ILE A 233 -7.61 -16.58 12.10
CA ILE A 233 -7.04 -17.09 10.86
C ILE A 233 -8.05 -18.10 10.29
N GLY A 234 -8.38 -17.99 9.02
CA GLY A 234 -9.37 -18.88 8.42
C GLY A 234 -8.82 -20.29 8.14
N ASP A 235 -9.67 -21.31 8.25
CA ASP A 235 -9.32 -22.73 8.02
C ASP A 235 -8.60 -22.94 6.66
N ALA A 236 -8.86 -22.10 5.67
CA ALA A 236 -8.27 -22.21 4.34
C ALA A 236 -6.78 -21.86 4.29
N CYS A 237 -6.32 -21.00 5.18
CA CYS A 237 -4.94 -20.50 5.25
C CYS A 237 -4.27 -20.87 6.58
N ASP A 238 -5.02 -21.46 7.54
CA ASP A 238 -4.50 -21.87 8.81
C ASP A 238 -4.11 -23.35 8.82
N PRO A 239 -2.81 -23.69 8.81
CA PRO A 239 -2.37 -25.07 9.02
C PRO A 239 -2.67 -25.58 10.42
N CYS A 240 -3.04 -24.68 11.36
CA CYS A 240 -3.26 -24.98 12.77
C CYS A 240 -4.74 -24.96 13.18
N ASP A 241 -5.62 -25.21 12.25
CA ASP A 241 -7.08 -25.12 12.34
C ASP A 241 -7.75 -26.04 13.39
N ASN A 242 -6.96 -26.78 14.18
CA ASN A 242 -7.44 -27.79 15.12
C ASN A 242 -8.35 -28.88 14.51
N LEU A 243 -8.36 -29.03 13.20
CA LEU A 243 -9.06 -30.11 12.49
C LEU A 243 -8.17 -31.33 12.29
N VAL A 244 -6.91 -31.09 11.92
CA VAL A 244 -5.90 -32.14 11.70
C VAL A 244 -4.84 -32.09 12.78
N TYR A 245 -4.27 -30.92 13.03
CA TYR A 245 -3.31 -30.69 14.11
C TYR A 245 -4.05 -30.42 15.42
N ILE A 246 -4.49 -31.48 16.09
CA ILE A 246 -5.10 -31.45 17.41
C ILE A 246 -4.07 -31.74 18.50
N LEU A 247 -4.42 -31.48 19.74
CA LEU A 247 -3.55 -31.81 20.89
C LEU A 247 -3.06 -33.25 20.84
N GLY A 248 -1.78 -33.46 20.61
CA GLY A 248 -1.13 -34.75 20.51
C GLY A 248 -0.98 -35.35 19.12
N ASN A 249 -1.63 -34.81 18.07
CA ASN A 249 -1.34 -35.14 16.67
C ASN A 249 -0.35 -34.12 16.12
N LEU A 250 0.94 -34.38 16.26
CA LEU A 250 2.01 -33.45 15.92
C LEU A 250 2.49 -33.59 14.48
N ASN A 251 2.25 -34.73 13.85
CA ASN A 251 2.68 -35.02 12.48
C ASN A 251 1.56 -34.75 11.46
N GLY A 252 0.35 -34.39 11.90
CA GLY A 252 -0.78 -34.05 11.05
C GLY A 252 -1.33 -35.25 10.26
N ASP A 253 -1.09 -36.48 10.70
CA ASP A 253 -1.63 -37.65 9.98
C ASP A 253 -3.09 -37.91 10.33
N THR A 254 -3.79 -38.52 9.37
CA THR A 254 -5.20 -38.88 9.50
C THR A 254 -5.45 -40.32 9.06
N ASP A 255 -6.53 -40.92 9.54
CA ASP A 255 -7.01 -42.19 9.05
C ASP A 255 -7.66 -42.07 7.65
N GLU A 256 -8.16 -43.20 7.13
CA GLU A 256 -8.82 -43.23 5.80
C GLU A 256 -10.13 -42.42 5.72
N ASN A 257 -10.64 -41.95 6.86
CA ASN A 257 -11.83 -41.10 6.93
C ASN A 257 -11.49 -39.63 7.20
N GLY A 258 -10.19 -39.28 7.28
CA GLY A 258 -9.74 -37.94 7.59
C GLY A 258 -9.75 -37.57 9.07
N ILE A 259 -9.85 -38.57 9.96
CA ILE A 259 -9.82 -38.37 11.41
C ILE A 259 -8.36 -38.35 11.88
N PRO A 260 -7.92 -37.32 12.67
CA PRO A 260 -6.58 -37.24 13.21
C PRO A 260 -6.17 -38.51 13.96
N VAL A 261 -4.95 -39.00 13.73
CA VAL A 261 -4.42 -40.20 14.39
C VAL A 261 -3.34 -39.79 15.36
N ILE A 262 -3.49 -40.16 16.63
CA ILE A 262 -2.46 -39.93 17.64
C ILE A 262 -1.77 -41.26 17.93
N ASP A 263 -0.52 -41.39 17.50
CA ASP A 263 0.24 -42.63 17.61
C ASP A 263 1.72 -42.42 17.98
N ILE A 264 2.53 -43.47 17.82
CA ILE A 264 3.96 -43.43 18.17
C ILE A 264 4.77 -42.45 17.32
N MET A 265 4.29 -42.05 16.12
CA MET A 265 4.97 -41.12 15.29
C MET A 265 4.91 -39.72 15.88
N ASP A 266 3.81 -39.34 16.54
CA ASP A 266 3.68 -38.07 17.26
C ASP A 266 4.64 -38.00 18.45
N VAL A 267 4.80 -39.12 19.15
CA VAL A 267 5.82 -39.21 20.22
C VAL A 267 7.22 -38.95 19.67
N LEU A 268 7.54 -39.50 18.51
CA LEU A 268 8.83 -39.26 17.85
C LEU A 268 8.96 -37.77 17.42
N SER A 269 7.91 -37.18 16.88
CA SER A 269 7.87 -35.76 16.51
C SER A 269 8.10 -34.85 17.72
N LEU A 270 7.45 -35.11 18.86
CA LEU A 270 7.66 -34.39 20.11
C LEU A 270 9.11 -34.53 20.64
N VAL A 271 9.68 -35.74 20.55
CA VAL A 271 11.06 -35.98 20.96
C VAL A 271 12.04 -35.24 20.04
N ASP A 272 11.81 -35.26 18.74
CA ASP A 272 12.64 -34.54 17.78
C ASP A 272 12.58 -33.01 18.01
N PHE A 273 11.40 -32.45 18.27
CA PHE A 273 11.23 -31.06 18.70
C PHE A 273 12.08 -30.75 19.95
N LEU A 274 12.01 -31.55 20.98
CA LEU A 274 12.74 -31.32 22.24
C LEU A 274 14.27 -31.46 22.11
N ILE A 275 14.75 -32.22 21.11
CA ILE A 275 16.19 -32.46 20.91
C ILE A 275 16.82 -31.44 19.93
N PHE A 276 16.11 -31.10 18.88
CA PHE A 276 16.66 -30.33 17.74
C PHE A 276 16.15 -28.91 17.67
N ASP A 277 15.16 -28.54 18.51
CA ASP A 277 14.50 -27.22 18.47
C ASP A 277 13.96 -26.90 17.06
N ASP A 278 13.50 -27.94 16.34
CA ASP A 278 12.87 -27.80 15.04
C ASP A 278 11.51 -27.14 15.20
N SER A 279 11.29 -26.04 14.51
CA SER A 279 10.00 -25.34 14.50
C SER A 279 8.97 -26.15 13.69
N TYR A 280 7.85 -26.47 14.31
CA TYR A 280 6.67 -26.98 13.62
C TYR A 280 5.73 -25.83 13.24
N GLU A 281 4.94 -25.99 12.21
CA GLU A 281 3.98 -24.96 11.75
C GLU A 281 2.95 -24.59 12.82
N CYS A 282 2.54 -25.53 13.68
CA CYS A 282 1.53 -25.35 14.73
C CYS A 282 2.12 -25.60 16.13
N GLN A 283 2.87 -24.62 16.66
CA GLN A 283 3.82 -24.93 17.73
C GLN A 283 3.30 -25.02 19.16
N ASP A 284 2.38 -24.22 19.64
CA ASP A 284 2.21 -24.13 21.09
C ASP A 284 1.06 -24.93 21.72
N PRO A 285 -0.18 -24.92 21.21
CA PRO A 285 -1.23 -25.62 21.95
C PRO A 285 -1.14 -27.13 21.81
N ILE A 286 -0.61 -27.69 20.72
CA ILE A 286 -0.60 -29.13 20.46
C ILE A 286 0.57 -29.89 21.10
N LEU A 287 1.65 -29.19 21.45
CA LEU A 287 2.86 -29.80 22.07
C LEU A 287 2.75 -29.94 23.58
N ASN A 288 1.98 -29.08 24.26
CA ASN A 288 1.85 -29.08 25.72
C ASN A 288 0.74 -30.02 26.15
N ILE A 289 1.05 -31.32 26.13
CA ILE A 289 0.08 -32.42 26.36
C ILE A 289 -0.46 -32.41 27.76
N ASN A 290 0.36 -32.04 28.76
CA ASN A 290 -0.02 -32.05 30.17
C ASN A 290 -0.68 -30.73 30.63
N GLY A 291 -0.66 -29.67 29.80
CA GLY A 291 -1.25 -28.38 30.09
C GLY A 291 -0.53 -27.56 31.15
N ASP A 292 0.75 -27.81 31.40
CA ASP A 292 1.57 -26.97 32.29
C ASP A 292 2.21 -25.77 31.52
N GLU A 293 3.17 -25.03 32.09
CA GLU A 293 3.78 -23.88 31.46
C GLU A 293 4.91 -24.22 30.48
N PHE A 294 5.30 -25.50 30.34
CA PHE A 294 6.53 -25.90 29.64
C PHE A 294 6.35 -27.11 28.74
N VAL A 295 6.75 -27.05 27.49
CA VAL A 295 6.90 -28.22 26.64
C VAL A 295 8.22 -28.91 26.99
N ASN A 296 8.14 -30.13 27.51
CA ASN A 296 9.31 -30.89 28.01
C ASN A 296 9.08 -32.39 28.00
N VAL A 297 10.00 -33.17 28.59
CA VAL A 297 9.91 -34.63 28.62
C VAL A 297 8.65 -35.16 29.35
N VAL A 298 8.01 -34.35 30.18
CA VAL A 298 6.77 -34.76 30.87
C VAL A 298 5.61 -34.84 29.87
N ASP A 299 5.60 -34.00 28.83
CA ASP A 299 4.63 -34.06 27.74
C ASP A 299 4.79 -35.34 26.92
N VAL A 300 6.03 -35.76 26.67
CA VAL A 300 6.31 -37.03 26.01
C VAL A 300 5.72 -38.19 26.84
N ILE A 301 5.87 -38.16 28.15
CA ILE A 301 5.30 -39.18 29.04
C ILE A 301 3.76 -39.12 29.01
N ALA A 302 3.20 -37.92 29.02
CA ALA A 302 1.75 -37.74 28.97
C ALA A 302 1.16 -38.28 27.66
N LEU A 303 1.79 -37.95 26.51
CA LEU A 303 1.38 -38.45 25.20
C LEU A 303 1.45 -40.00 25.12
N VAL A 304 2.56 -40.59 25.55
CA VAL A 304 2.67 -42.05 25.61
C VAL A 304 1.59 -42.68 26.49
N GLN A 305 1.25 -42.07 27.62
CA GLN A 305 0.18 -42.56 28.49
C GLN A 305 -1.19 -42.44 27.83
N SER A 306 -1.48 -41.34 27.13
CA SER A 306 -2.73 -41.17 26.38
C SER A 306 -2.88 -42.27 25.32
N ILE A 307 -1.86 -42.52 24.51
CA ILE A 307 -1.85 -43.58 23.50
C ILE A 307 -2.06 -44.96 24.11
N LEU A 308 -1.39 -45.27 25.21
CA LEU A 308 -1.51 -46.60 25.87
C LEU A 308 -2.87 -46.83 26.54
N ASN A 309 -3.51 -45.80 27.01
CA ASN A 309 -4.82 -45.86 27.64
C ASN A 309 -5.97 -45.85 26.62
N GLY A 310 -5.71 -45.45 25.39
CA GLY A 310 -6.72 -45.26 24.35
C GLY A 310 -7.64 -44.07 24.63
N ASP A 311 -7.10 -43.04 25.28
CA ASP A 311 -7.80 -41.79 25.60
C ASP A 311 -7.71 -40.80 24.41
N ASN A 312 -7.72 -41.30 23.15
CA ASN A 312 -7.54 -40.53 21.91
C ASN A 312 -8.87 -40.13 21.31
#